data_e6739b0cbd11105dcbe228e09e46708a
#
_entry.id   e6739b0cbd11105dcbe228e09e46708a
#
_cell.length_a   1.000
_cell.length_b   1.000
_cell.length_c   1.000
_cell.angle_alpha   90.00
_cell.angle_beta   90.00
_cell.angle_gamma   90.00
#
_symmetry.space_group_name_H-M   'P 1'
#
loop_
_entity.id
_entity.type
_entity.pdbx_description
1 polymer ?
#
loop_
_entity_poly.entity_id
_entity_poly.type
_entity_poly.pdbx_seq_one_letter_code
_entity_poly.pdbx_strand_id
1 'polypeptide(L)'
;MYHLVTRRSVILLKLNPVNEYLKPVFEKVFQNFIERGYIIVTTGSIDESKYMTKHPGVNHIHLTGSDKTYEDIVYGRELSVNDKKVKQLQKINNKPITSELGNVTPIIIHPGKWSTSDIKYQARKIVTGKLNNNGFNCISAQVVVLPDGWGHTDTLIKYIKHYMNKIKDRKAYYPD
;
A
#
# COMPACT_ATOMS: atom_id res chain seq x y z
N MET A 1 10.20 -3.69 13.71
CA MET A 1 11.59 -3.48 14.20
C MET A 1 11.84 -2.05 14.68
N TYR A 2 11.48 -1.00 13.93
CA TYR A 2 11.71 0.40 14.35
C TYR A 2 11.20 0.68 15.78
N HIS A 3 9.93 0.41 16.08
CA HIS A 3 9.36 0.66 17.42
C HIS A 3 9.97 -0.20 18.52
N LEU A 4 10.38 -1.44 18.21
CA LEU A 4 11.09 -2.29 19.17
C LEU A 4 12.38 -1.63 19.65
N VAL A 5 13.18 -1.11 18.73
CA VAL A 5 14.51 -0.53 19.03
C VAL A 5 14.39 0.90 19.56
N THR A 6 13.64 1.77 18.89
CA THR A 6 13.61 3.21 19.20
C THR A 6 12.67 3.58 20.33
N ARG A 7 11.60 2.79 20.53
CA ARG A 7 10.57 3.06 21.56
C ARG A 7 10.50 2.00 22.64
N ARG A 8 11.38 0.98 22.59
CA ARG A 8 11.38 -0.14 23.53
C ARG A 8 9.99 -0.79 23.68
N SER A 9 9.29 -0.92 22.58
CA SER A 9 7.92 -1.46 22.53
C SER A 9 7.94 -2.95 22.21
N VAL A 10 7.12 -3.75 22.85
CA VAL A 10 6.82 -5.12 22.44
C VAL A 10 5.95 -5.05 21.18
N ILE A 11 6.18 -5.93 20.23
CA ILE A 11 5.49 -5.96 18.94
C ILE A 11 4.53 -7.13 18.88
N LEU A 12 3.25 -6.83 18.65
CA LEU A 12 2.26 -7.80 18.20
C LEU A 12 2.09 -7.66 16.69
N LEU A 13 2.66 -8.58 15.91
CA LEU A 13 2.56 -8.62 14.46
C LEU A 13 1.41 -9.54 14.06
N LYS A 14 0.29 -8.97 13.65
CA LYS A 14 -0.83 -9.70 13.05
C LYS A 14 -0.69 -9.68 11.53
N LEU A 15 -0.59 -10.86 10.93
CA LEU A 15 -0.50 -11.00 9.48
C LEU A 15 -1.86 -10.78 8.82
N ASN A 16 -1.83 -10.22 7.59
CA ASN A 16 -3.02 -10.21 6.74
C ASN A 16 -3.38 -11.66 6.36
N PRO A 17 -4.67 -12.04 6.29
CA PRO A 17 -5.08 -13.41 5.91
C PRO A 17 -4.41 -13.94 4.65
N VAL A 18 -4.23 -13.10 3.61
CA VAL A 18 -3.55 -13.50 2.36
C VAL A 18 -2.05 -13.77 2.53
N ASN A 19 -1.45 -13.36 3.64
CA ASN A 19 -0.02 -13.51 3.95
C ASN A 19 0.23 -14.47 5.13
N GLU A 20 -0.77 -15.17 5.61
CA GLU A 20 -0.64 -16.09 6.75
C GLU A 20 0.38 -17.21 6.51
N TYR A 21 0.55 -17.63 5.26
CA TYR A 21 1.57 -18.61 4.86
C TYR A 21 3.00 -18.17 5.18
N LEU A 22 3.23 -16.88 5.40
CA LEU A 22 4.54 -16.34 5.81
C LEU A 22 4.81 -16.48 7.31
N LYS A 23 3.83 -16.86 8.12
CA LYS A 23 4.00 -16.97 9.58
C LYS A 23 5.24 -17.81 9.98
N PRO A 24 5.44 -19.01 9.45
CA PRO A 24 6.63 -19.83 9.82
C PRO A 24 7.94 -19.15 9.45
N VAL A 25 7.95 -18.36 8.36
CA VAL A 25 9.13 -17.58 7.94
C VAL A 25 9.44 -16.49 8.95
N PHE A 26 8.43 -15.71 9.35
CA PHE A 26 8.61 -14.67 10.37
C PHE A 26 9.02 -15.25 11.71
N GLU A 27 8.44 -16.37 12.14
CA GLU A 27 8.79 -17.04 13.38
C GLU A 27 10.25 -17.48 13.38
N LYS A 28 10.74 -18.02 12.27
CA LYS A 28 12.15 -18.41 12.12
C LYS A 28 13.08 -17.20 12.10
N VAL A 29 12.75 -16.15 11.34
CA VAL A 29 13.58 -14.94 11.22
C VAL A 29 13.67 -14.17 12.55
N PHE A 30 12.58 -14.13 13.31
CA PHE A 30 12.51 -13.39 14.57
C PHE A 30 12.60 -14.27 15.82
N GLN A 31 13.02 -15.53 15.68
CA GLN A 31 13.05 -16.52 16.74
C GLN A 31 13.63 -15.96 18.05
N ASN A 32 14.82 -15.37 18.02
CA ASN A 32 15.49 -14.82 19.22
C ASN A 32 14.69 -13.72 19.92
N PHE A 33 13.86 -12.97 19.19
CA PHE A 33 13.00 -11.92 19.78
C PHE A 33 11.70 -12.52 20.31
N ILE A 34 11.18 -13.56 19.66
CA ILE A 34 9.96 -14.27 20.07
C ILE A 34 10.22 -15.03 21.38
N GLU A 35 11.31 -15.78 21.46
CA GLU A 35 11.71 -16.52 22.68
C GLU A 35 11.88 -15.60 23.89
N ARG A 36 12.26 -14.35 23.67
CA ARG A 36 12.39 -13.32 24.72
C ARG A 36 11.11 -12.54 24.98
N GLY A 37 10.03 -12.85 24.29
CA GLY A 37 8.75 -12.15 24.43
C GLY A 37 8.68 -10.73 23.85
N TYR A 38 9.63 -10.35 22.99
CA TYR A 38 9.65 -9.01 22.38
C TYR A 38 8.79 -8.91 21.11
N ILE A 39 8.56 -10.03 20.44
CA ILE A 39 7.72 -10.11 19.25
C ILE A 39 6.75 -11.27 19.40
N ILE A 40 5.50 -11.05 19.05
CA ILE A 40 4.47 -12.08 18.91
C ILE A 40 3.99 -12.02 17.46
N VAL A 41 4.03 -13.15 16.75
CA VAL A 41 3.48 -13.26 15.38
C VAL A 41 2.17 -14.02 15.46
N THR A 42 1.10 -13.42 14.98
CA THR A 42 -0.23 -14.04 15.01
C THR A 42 -0.93 -13.91 13.65
N THR A 43 -1.91 -14.76 13.46
CA THR A 43 -2.87 -14.74 12.35
C THR A 43 -4.25 -14.42 12.91
N GLY A 44 -5.25 -14.34 12.06
CA GLY A 44 -6.63 -14.13 12.47
C GLY A 44 -7.42 -13.28 11.48
N SER A 45 -8.72 -13.34 11.61
CA SER A 45 -9.69 -12.65 10.78
C SER A 45 -9.78 -11.14 11.05
N ILE A 46 -10.78 -10.51 10.48
CA ILE A 46 -11.11 -9.09 10.71
C ILE A 46 -11.55 -8.87 12.16
N ASP A 47 -12.28 -9.82 12.76
CA ASP A 47 -12.82 -9.66 14.12
C ASP A 47 -11.71 -9.68 15.17
N GLU A 48 -10.73 -10.60 15.05
CA GLU A 48 -9.55 -10.57 15.90
C GLU A 48 -8.75 -9.28 15.71
N SER A 49 -8.66 -8.77 14.49
CA SER A 49 -8.00 -7.48 14.22
C SER A 49 -8.72 -6.33 14.95
N LYS A 50 -10.04 -6.29 14.86
CA LYS A 50 -10.86 -5.29 15.57
C LYS A 50 -10.72 -5.39 17.10
N TYR A 51 -10.68 -6.60 17.63
CA TYR A 51 -10.43 -6.83 19.04
C TYR A 51 -9.06 -6.29 19.47
N MET A 52 -8.00 -6.66 18.74
CA MET A 52 -6.63 -6.24 19.06
C MET A 52 -6.48 -4.70 19.02
N THR A 53 -7.03 -4.03 18.01
CA THR A 53 -6.92 -2.57 17.89
C THR A 53 -7.62 -1.82 19.01
N LYS A 54 -8.65 -2.41 19.62
CA LYS A 54 -9.40 -1.84 20.76
C LYS A 54 -8.84 -2.25 22.11
N HIS A 55 -8.09 -3.36 22.19
CA HIS A 55 -7.60 -3.92 23.45
C HIS A 55 -6.74 -2.92 24.23
N PRO A 56 -6.98 -2.72 25.56
CA PRO A 56 -6.26 -1.71 26.34
C PRO A 56 -4.74 -1.94 26.44
N GLY A 57 -4.28 -3.19 26.31
CA GLY A 57 -2.85 -3.53 26.26
C GLY A 57 -2.14 -3.10 24.98
N VAL A 58 -2.86 -2.67 23.94
CA VAL A 58 -2.28 -2.12 22.70
C VAL A 58 -2.27 -0.61 22.79
N ASN A 59 -1.07 -0.02 22.87
CA ASN A 59 -0.89 1.42 23.08
C ASN A 59 -0.64 2.20 21.78
N HIS A 60 -0.18 1.53 20.73
CA HIS A 60 0.11 2.13 19.43
C HIS A 60 -0.25 1.15 18.32
N ILE A 61 -0.75 1.67 17.21
CA ILE A 61 -1.12 0.88 16.04
C ILE A 61 -0.27 1.32 14.87
N HIS A 62 0.28 0.37 14.12
CA HIS A 62 0.85 0.60 12.79
C HIS A 62 0.09 -0.25 11.78
N LEU A 63 -0.46 0.39 10.76
CA LEU A 63 -1.22 -0.28 9.70
C LEU A 63 -0.52 -0.11 8.36
N THR A 64 -0.26 -1.23 7.69
CA THR A 64 -0.02 -1.24 6.24
C THR A 64 -1.23 -1.89 5.59
N GLY A 65 -1.96 -1.15 4.75
CA GLY A 65 -3.20 -1.65 4.18
C GLY A 65 -3.99 -0.61 3.40
N SER A 66 -5.32 -0.81 3.30
CA SER A 66 -6.20 0.12 2.60
C SER A 66 -6.65 1.30 3.50
N ASP A 67 -7.03 2.39 2.85
CA ASP A 67 -7.68 3.53 3.51
C ASP A 67 -8.98 3.12 4.22
N LYS A 68 -9.74 2.20 3.62
CA LYS A 68 -10.96 1.64 4.24
C LYS A 68 -10.68 0.93 5.55
N THR A 69 -9.61 0.14 5.62
CA THR A 69 -9.19 -0.52 6.86
C THR A 69 -8.77 0.51 7.93
N TYR A 70 -8.06 1.55 7.52
CA TYR A 70 -7.71 2.66 8.41
C TYR A 70 -8.96 3.36 8.96
N GLU A 71 -9.90 3.68 8.08
CA GLU A 71 -11.16 4.34 8.43
C GLU A 71 -12.00 3.49 9.39
N ASP A 72 -12.09 2.18 9.15
CA ASP A 72 -12.80 1.25 10.05
C ASP A 72 -12.14 1.18 11.44
N ILE A 73 -10.82 1.17 11.52
CA ILE A 73 -10.10 1.17 12.80
C ILE A 73 -10.31 2.49 13.56
N VAL A 74 -10.24 3.62 12.89
CA VAL A 74 -10.26 4.95 13.52
C VAL A 74 -11.67 5.45 13.77
N TYR A 75 -12.56 5.26 12.80
CA TYR A 75 -13.92 5.83 12.80
C TYR A 75 -15.03 4.77 12.94
N GLY A 76 -14.69 3.49 12.85
CA GLY A 76 -15.64 2.37 12.91
C GLY A 76 -16.47 2.14 11.66
N ARG A 77 -16.18 2.88 10.59
CA ARG A 77 -16.88 2.80 9.29
C ARG A 77 -16.03 3.39 8.17
N GLU A 78 -16.32 3.00 6.94
CA GLU A 78 -15.80 3.70 5.77
C GLU A 78 -16.35 5.15 5.70
N LEU A 79 -15.53 6.08 5.24
CA LEU A 79 -15.88 7.48 5.11
C LEU A 79 -16.38 7.80 3.71
N SER A 80 -17.50 8.50 3.64
CA SER A 80 -17.98 9.07 2.38
C SER A 80 -17.11 10.26 1.93
N VAL A 81 -17.27 10.69 0.68
CA VAL A 81 -16.61 11.90 0.15
C VAL A 81 -16.95 13.15 1.00
N ASN A 82 -18.18 13.22 1.52
CA ASN A 82 -18.60 14.33 2.35
C ASN A 82 -17.98 14.28 3.75
N ASP A 83 -17.87 13.10 4.36
CA ASP A 83 -17.17 12.92 5.63
C ASP A 83 -15.72 13.37 5.52
N LYS A 84 -15.02 13.04 4.43
CA LYS A 84 -13.61 13.44 4.19
C LYS A 84 -13.41 14.96 4.09
N LYS A 85 -14.47 15.73 3.87
CA LYS A 85 -14.44 17.20 3.88
C LYS A 85 -14.64 17.81 5.27
N VAL A 86 -15.07 17.03 6.25
CA VAL A 86 -15.29 17.52 7.63
C VAL A 86 -13.95 17.64 8.34
N LYS A 87 -13.64 18.83 8.85
CA LYS A 87 -12.35 19.11 9.50
C LYS A 87 -12.10 18.31 10.79
N GLN A 88 -13.16 17.91 11.48
CA GLN A 88 -13.08 17.13 12.71
C GLN A 88 -14.15 16.05 12.71
N LEU A 89 -13.74 14.83 12.36
CA LEU A 89 -14.57 13.64 12.52
C LEU A 89 -14.36 13.02 13.91
N GLN A 90 -15.44 12.58 14.53
CA GLN A 90 -15.36 11.89 15.80
C GLN A 90 -14.70 10.52 15.61
N LYS A 91 -13.57 10.30 16.26
CA LYS A 91 -12.87 9.04 16.28
C LYS A 91 -13.45 8.12 17.35
N ILE A 92 -13.61 6.85 17.04
CA ILE A 92 -13.95 5.81 18.02
C ILE A 92 -12.69 5.19 18.66
N ASN A 93 -11.54 5.31 17.97
CA ASN A 93 -10.26 4.86 18.47
C ASN A 93 -9.28 6.04 18.51
N ASN A 94 -8.89 6.45 19.73
CA ASN A 94 -8.01 7.59 19.96
C ASN A 94 -6.54 7.18 20.19
N LYS A 95 -6.19 5.90 20.02
CA LYS A 95 -4.81 5.46 20.14
C LYS A 95 -3.94 6.10 19.05
N PRO A 96 -2.66 6.38 19.32
CA PRO A 96 -1.72 6.77 18.29
C PRO A 96 -1.67 5.71 17.19
N ILE A 97 -1.92 6.14 15.96
CA ILE A 97 -1.89 5.27 14.78
C ILE A 97 -0.99 5.88 13.71
N THR A 98 -0.13 5.07 13.15
CA THR A 98 0.62 5.37 11.93
C THR A 98 0.18 4.43 10.82
N SER A 99 0.17 4.89 9.58
CA SER A 99 -0.32 4.07 8.47
C SER A 99 0.49 4.28 7.21
N GLU A 100 0.64 3.19 6.45
CA GLU A 100 1.11 3.16 5.08
C GLU A 100 -0.03 2.63 4.22
N LEU A 101 -0.67 3.52 3.48
CA LEU A 101 -1.87 3.21 2.72
C LEU A 101 -1.55 3.13 1.22
N GLY A 102 -2.52 2.64 0.46
CA GLY A 102 -2.47 2.69 -0.99
C GLY A 102 -2.52 4.12 -1.50
N ASN A 103 -2.08 4.32 -2.74
CA ASN A 103 -2.10 5.63 -3.35
C ASN A 103 -2.27 5.56 -4.88
N VAL A 104 -2.57 6.69 -5.51
CA VAL A 104 -2.81 6.78 -6.95
C VAL A 104 -1.50 6.91 -7.73
N THR A 105 -0.46 7.47 -7.14
CA THR A 105 0.86 7.71 -7.74
C THR A 105 0.74 8.28 -9.17
N PRO A 106 0.26 9.52 -9.35
CA PRO A 106 0.11 10.10 -10.67
C PRO A 106 1.48 10.35 -11.31
N ILE A 107 1.61 10.01 -12.60
CA ILE A 107 2.74 10.41 -13.42
C ILE A 107 2.33 11.65 -14.20
N ILE A 108 3.01 12.76 -13.95
CA ILE A 108 2.74 14.02 -14.63
C ILE A 108 3.73 14.18 -15.79
N ILE A 109 3.21 14.33 -16.99
CA ILE A 109 4.02 14.55 -18.20
C ILE A 109 4.20 16.05 -18.40
N HIS A 110 5.45 16.50 -18.30
CA HIS A 110 5.80 17.86 -18.69
C HIS A 110 5.98 17.96 -20.21
N PRO A 111 5.27 18.87 -20.90
CA PRO A 111 5.39 19.02 -22.34
C PRO A 111 6.79 19.53 -22.72
N GLY A 112 7.30 19.05 -23.84
CA GLY A 112 8.60 19.45 -24.37
C GLY A 112 8.83 18.91 -25.76
N LYS A 113 9.99 19.21 -26.34
CA LYS A 113 10.46 18.70 -27.62
C LYS A 113 11.03 17.29 -27.43
N TRP A 114 10.17 16.31 -27.29
CA TRP A 114 10.59 14.92 -27.15
C TRP A 114 10.84 14.29 -28.51
N SER A 115 11.96 13.64 -28.66
CA SER A 115 12.22 12.77 -29.81
C SER A 115 11.40 11.48 -29.70
N THR A 116 11.27 10.76 -30.81
CA THR A 116 10.65 9.41 -30.78
C THR A 116 11.36 8.46 -29.81
N SER A 117 12.68 8.61 -29.65
CA SER A 117 13.47 7.84 -28.70
C SER A 117 13.07 8.14 -27.26
N ASP A 118 12.91 9.43 -26.93
CA ASP A 118 12.47 9.85 -25.60
C ASP A 118 11.07 9.32 -25.27
N ILE A 119 10.14 9.43 -26.23
CA ILE A 119 8.77 8.92 -26.06
C ILE A 119 8.79 7.41 -25.77
N LYS A 120 9.55 6.65 -26.54
CA LYS A 120 9.69 5.20 -26.32
C LYS A 120 10.31 4.87 -24.94
N TYR A 121 11.33 5.62 -24.56
CA TYR A 121 11.98 5.45 -23.26
C TYR A 121 11.02 5.73 -22.11
N GLN A 122 10.33 6.87 -22.15
CA GLN A 122 9.37 7.26 -21.12
C GLN A 122 8.17 6.31 -21.06
N ALA A 123 7.64 5.87 -22.21
CA ALA A 123 6.58 4.86 -22.24
C ALA A 123 6.99 3.57 -21.54
N ARG A 124 8.23 3.10 -21.76
CA ARG A 124 8.75 1.91 -21.03
C ARG A 124 8.86 2.17 -19.53
N LYS A 125 9.32 3.35 -19.11
CA LYS A 125 9.40 3.74 -17.69
C LYS A 125 8.03 3.74 -17.02
N ILE A 126 7.02 4.30 -17.68
CA ILE A 126 5.63 4.34 -17.21
C ILE A 126 5.11 2.90 -17.01
N VAL A 127 5.28 2.04 -18.00
CA VAL A 127 4.85 0.64 -17.95
C VAL A 127 5.59 -0.13 -16.85
N THR A 128 6.89 0.09 -16.71
CA THR A 128 7.68 -0.52 -15.62
C THR A 128 7.17 -0.05 -14.25
N GLY A 129 6.93 1.24 -14.08
CA GLY A 129 6.41 1.81 -12.83
C GLY A 129 5.02 1.28 -12.47
N LYS A 130 4.19 0.97 -13.48
CA LYS A 130 2.86 0.36 -13.28
C LYS A 130 2.96 -1.13 -12.93
N LEU A 131 3.79 -1.88 -13.64
CA LEU A 131 3.78 -3.34 -13.63
C LEU A 131 4.91 -3.97 -12.81
N ASN A 132 5.76 -3.15 -12.17
CA ASN A 132 6.72 -3.65 -11.20
C ASN A 132 5.96 -4.42 -10.10
N ASN A 133 6.50 -5.57 -9.71
CA ASN A 133 5.87 -6.45 -8.73
C ASN A 133 4.38 -6.74 -9.05
N ASN A 134 4.08 -6.95 -10.33
CA ASN A 134 2.73 -7.22 -10.83
C ASN A 134 1.69 -6.10 -10.54
N GLY A 135 2.15 -4.89 -10.26
CA GLY A 135 1.29 -3.76 -9.90
C GLY A 135 0.84 -3.72 -8.45
N PHE A 136 1.34 -4.63 -7.60
CA PHE A 136 0.94 -4.73 -6.18
C PHE A 136 1.68 -3.80 -5.23
N ASN A 137 2.63 -2.99 -5.73
CA ASN A 137 3.26 -1.99 -4.88
C ASN A 137 2.28 -0.85 -4.57
N CYS A 138 2.29 -0.36 -3.33
CA CYS A 138 1.48 0.79 -2.90
C CYS A 138 1.75 2.06 -3.73
N ILE A 139 2.94 2.16 -4.34
CA ILE A 139 3.37 3.26 -5.22
C ILE A 139 3.20 2.94 -6.71
N SER A 140 2.53 1.87 -7.11
CA SER A 140 2.28 1.57 -8.52
C SER A 140 1.46 2.69 -9.17
N ALA A 141 1.96 3.19 -10.31
CA ALA A 141 1.29 4.27 -11.03
C ALA A 141 -0.12 3.85 -11.49
N GLN A 142 -1.11 4.67 -11.19
CA GLN A 142 -2.51 4.43 -11.54
C GLN A 142 -3.02 5.41 -12.59
N VAL A 143 -2.44 6.60 -12.66
CA VAL A 143 -2.89 7.70 -13.53
C VAL A 143 -1.69 8.32 -14.24
N VAL A 144 -1.88 8.63 -15.51
CA VAL A 144 -0.95 9.48 -16.27
C VAL A 144 -1.69 10.78 -16.60
N VAL A 145 -1.15 11.90 -16.12
CA VAL A 145 -1.66 13.25 -16.42
C VAL A 145 -0.91 13.76 -17.63
N LEU A 146 -1.65 14.05 -18.69
CA LEU A 146 -1.12 14.52 -19.97
C LEU A 146 -1.47 16.01 -20.15
N PRO A 147 -0.55 16.83 -20.69
CA PRO A 147 -0.86 18.22 -21.01
C PRO A 147 -1.84 18.29 -22.18
N ASP A 148 -2.77 19.21 -22.10
CA ASP A 148 -3.69 19.50 -23.20
C ASP A 148 -2.93 20.05 -24.41
N GLY A 149 -3.35 19.67 -25.63
CA GLY A 149 -2.77 20.12 -26.87
C GLY A 149 -1.32 19.70 -27.14
N TRP A 150 -0.71 18.83 -26.34
CA TRP A 150 0.65 18.33 -26.59
C TRP A 150 0.68 17.33 -27.75
N GLY A 151 1.36 17.70 -28.86
CA GLY A 151 1.36 16.94 -30.12
C GLY A 151 1.92 15.51 -30.06
N HIS A 152 2.51 15.09 -28.91
CA HIS A 152 3.05 13.73 -28.73
C HIS A 152 2.16 12.83 -27.87
N THR A 153 1.01 13.31 -27.41
CA THR A 153 0.08 12.57 -26.52
C THR A 153 -0.30 11.21 -27.10
N ASP A 154 -0.80 11.17 -28.33
CA ASP A 154 -1.25 9.93 -28.96
C ASP A 154 -0.09 8.95 -29.19
N THR A 155 1.08 9.49 -29.55
CA THR A 155 2.28 8.69 -29.77
C THR A 155 2.74 8.05 -28.45
N LEU A 156 2.73 8.79 -27.35
CA LEU A 156 3.07 8.27 -26.03
C LEU A 156 2.09 7.17 -25.61
N ILE A 157 0.80 7.41 -25.72
CA ILE A 157 -0.25 6.42 -25.41
C ILE A 157 -0.07 5.15 -26.24
N LYS A 158 0.19 5.29 -27.56
CA LYS A 158 0.45 4.17 -28.45
C LYS A 158 1.62 3.31 -27.95
N TYR A 159 2.74 3.93 -27.55
CA TYR A 159 3.89 3.16 -27.03
C TYR A 159 3.64 2.58 -25.64
N ILE A 160 2.89 3.24 -24.77
CA ILE A 160 2.47 2.66 -23.49
C ILE A 160 1.69 1.36 -23.74
N LYS A 161 0.64 1.41 -24.57
CA LYS A 161 -0.16 0.24 -24.95
C LYS A 161 0.70 -0.86 -25.58
N HIS A 162 1.60 -0.49 -26.49
CA HIS A 162 2.51 -1.43 -27.15
C HIS A 162 3.41 -2.16 -26.15
N TYR A 163 3.98 -1.46 -25.17
CA TYR A 163 4.83 -2.11 -24.17
C TYR A 163 4.04 -2.91 -23.16
N MET A 164 2.84 -2.49 -22.75
CA MET A 164 1.95 -3.27 -21.89
C MET A 164 1.61 -4.61 -22.55
N ASN A 165 1.24 -4.62 -23.82
CA ASN A 165 0.89 -5.83 -24.57
C ASN A 165 2.06 -6.81 -24.78
N LYS A 166 3.30 -6.38 -24.57
CA LYS A 166 4.48 -7.26 -24.64
C LYS A 166 4.77 -8.00 -23.33
N ILE A 167 4.13 -7.63 -22.25
CA ILE A 167 4.37 -8.24 -20.96
C ILE A 167 3.52 -9.51 -20.86
N LYS A 168 4.18 -10.61 -20.52
CA LYS A 168 3.51 -11.88 -20.29
C LYS A 168 2.66 -11.80 -19.02
N ASP A 169 1.53 -12.46 -19.04
CA ASP A 169 0.69 -12.62 -17.87
C ASP A 169 1.49 -13.25 -16.73
N ARG A 170 1.30 -12.71 -15.54
CA ARG A 170 1.92 -13.21 -14.32
C ARG A 170 0.83 -13.51 -13.30
N LYS A 171 1.03 -14.56 -12.54
CA LYS A 171 0.10 -14.92 -11.48
C LYS A 171 0.02 -13.80 -10.44
N ALA A 172 -1.18 -13.41 -10.07
CA ALA A 172 -1.42 -12.46 -8.99
C ALA A 172 -0.96 -13.02 -7.63
N TYR A 173 -0.56 -12.15 -6.71
CA TYR A 173 -0.23 -12.54 -5.34
C TYR A 173 -1.47 -12.90 -4.53
N TYR A 174 -2.58 -12.21 -4.81
CA TYR A 174 -3.84 -12.38 -4.12
C TYR A 174 -4.82 -13.09 -5.03
N PRO A 175 -5.69 -13.95 -4.50
CA PRO A 175 -6.84 -14.43 -5.25
C PRO A 175 -7.73 -13.25 -5.63
N ASP A 176 -8.43 -13.39 -6.76
CA ASP A 176 -9.41 -12.42 -7.25
C ASP A 176 -10.63 -12.36 -6.31
#